data_5145c7cbeb35a14bf1b6fb8e765f5a2d
#
_entry.id   5145c7cbeb35a14bf1b6fb8e765f5a2d
#
_cell.length_a   1.000
_cell.length_b   1.000
_cell.length_c   1.000
_cell.angle_alpha   90.00
_cell.angle_beta   90.00
_cell.angle_gamma   90.00
#
_symmetry.space_group_name_H-M   'P 1'
#
loop_
_entity.id
_entity.type
_entity.pdbx_description
1 polymer ?
#
loop_
_entity_poly.entity_id
_entity_poly.type
_entity_poly.pdbx_seq_one_letter_code
_entity_poly.pdbx_strand_id
1 'polypeptide(L)' 'MHVYMLVTNDKYELPICIADTQRELAEMIGVKEDTVRSVMSRCRKNGRKCRYIRVDF' A
#
# COMPACT_ATOMS: atom_id res chain seq x y z
N MET A 1 6.44 -14.07 6.36
CA MET A 1 6.58 -12.64 6.66
C MET A 1 6.03 -11.80 5.51
N HIS A 2 5.69 -10.57 5.76
CA HIS A 2 5.17 -9.68 4.73
C HIS A 2 5.55 -8.25 5.00
N VAL A 3 5.54 -7.44 3.95
CA VAL A 3 5.74 -5.99 4.05
C VAL A 3 4.66 -5.31 3.22
N TYR A 4 4.41 -4.05 3.55
CA TYR A 4 3.48 -3.21 2.80
C TYR A 4 4.29 -2.14 2.09
N MET A 5 3.95 -1.88 0.83
CA MET A 5 4.67 -0.94 0.00
C MET A 5 3.72 0.09 -0.60
N LEU A 6 4.18 1.33 -0.67
CA LEU A 6 3.53 2.35 -1.48
C LEU A 6 4.32 2.42 -2.79
N VAL A 7 3.64 2.25 -3.91
CA VAL A 7 4.28 2.25 -5.22
C VAL A 7 3.67 3.35 -6.10
N THR A 8 4.38 3.71 -7.16
CA THR A 8 3.86 4.67 -8.12
C THR A 8 2.66 4.07 -8.84
N ASN A 9 1.67 4.92 -9.16
CA ASN A 9 0.45 4.47 -9.81
C ASN A 9 0.58 4.56 -11.33
N ASP A 10 1.61 3.90 -11.85
CA ASP A 10 1.87 3.85 -13.29
C ASP A 10 2.33 2.44 -13.66
N LYS A 11 2.73 2.27 -14.92
CA LYS A 11 3.13 0.95 -15.41
C LYS A 11 4.41 0.41 -14.78
N TYR A 12 5.21 1.28 -14.17
CA TYR A 12 6.49 0.87 -13.59
C TYR A 12 6.35 0.37 -12.16
N GLU A 13 5.34 0.85 -11.44
CA GLU A 13 5.08 0.46 -10.05
C GLU A 13 6.34 0.52 -9.17
N LEU A 14 7.05 1.65 -9.26
CA LEU A 14 8.28 1.84 -8.50
C LEU A 14 7.97 2.04 -7.03
N PRO A 15 8.70 1.37 -6.12
CA PRO A 15 8.47 1.53 -4.69
C PRO A 15 8.86 2.92 -4.20
N ILE A 16 7.97 3.55 -3.45
CA ILE A 16 8.20 4.86 -2.83
C ILE A 16 8.54 4.68 -1.36
N CYS A 17 7.78 3.85 -0.65
CA CYS A 17 7.96 3.56 0.77
C CYS A 17 7.72 2.08 1.03
N ILE A 18 8.41 1.55 2.04
CA ILE A 18 8.24 0.17 2.48
C ILE A 18 8.10 0.18 3.99
N ALA A 19 7.14 -0.57 4.52
CA ALA A 19 6.92 -0.68 5.95
C ALA A 19 6.46 -2.09 6.33
N ASP A 20 6.69 -2.49 7.56
CA ASP A 20 6.31 -3.82 8.04
C ASP A 20 4.80 -3.92 8.28
N THR A 21 4.15 -2.82 8.58
CA THR A 21 2.71 -2.80 8.87
C THR A 21 2.03 -1.66 8.12
N GLN A 22 0.71 -1.78 7.97
CA GLN A 22 -0.10 -0.73 7.37
C GLN A 22 -0.02 0.56 8.18
N ARG A 23 0.04 0.43 9.50
CA ARG A 23 0.14 1.58 10.40
C ARG A 23 1.42 2.35 10.17
N GLU A 24 2.55 1.64 10.09
CA GLU A 24 3.84 2.26 9.84
C GLU A 24 3.86 2.94 8.47
N LEU A 25 3.32 2.27 7.46
CA LEU A 25 3.25 2.84 6.13
C LEU A 25 2.44 4.13 6.13
N ALA A 26 1.30 4.13 6.81
CA ALA A 26 0.45 5.31 6.92
C ALA A 26 1.18 6.46 7.60
N GLU A 27 1.92 6.18 8.67
CA GLU A 27 2.69 7.19 9.37
C GLU A 27 3.78 7.78 8.49
N MET A 28 4.46 6.95 7.71
CA MET A 28 5.54 7.40 6.81
C MET A 28 5.03 8.36 5.73
N ILE A 29 3.83 8.13 5.23
CA ILE A 29 3.27 8.95 4.16
C ILE A 29 2.31 10.04 4.67
N GLY A 30 2.07 10.10 5.99
CA GLY A 30 1.29 11.16 6.60
C GLY A 30 -0.21 11.02 6.45
N VAL A 31 -0.72 9.79 6.36
CA VAL A 31 -2.16 9.53 6.29
C VAL A 31 -2.58 8.63 7.45
N LYS A 32 -3.88 8.44 7.61
CA LYS A 32 -4.41 7.55 8.65
C LYS A 32 -4.32 6.10 8.20
N GLU A 33 -4.15 5.18 9.16
CA GLU A 33 -4.13 3.75 8.88
C GLU A 33 -5.40 3.31 8.14
N ASP A 34 -6.55 3.84 8.56
CA ASP A 34 -7.83 3.52 7.92
C ASP A 34 -7.85 3.88 6.45
N THR A 35 -7.15 4.96 6.07
CA THR A 35 -7.05 5.38 4.67
C THR A 35 -6.34 4.32 3.84
N VAL A 36 -5.20 3.81 4.34
CA VAL A 36 -4.45 2.77 3.65
C VAL A 36 -5.29 1.51 3.52
N ARG A 37 -5.91 1.09 4.61
CA ARG A 37 -6.75 -0.10 4.64
C ARG A 37 -7.93 0.01 3.68
N SER A 38 -8.60 1.16 3.68
CA SER A 38 -9.75 1.38 2.81
C SER A 38 -9.36 1.36 1.34
N VAL A 39 -8.24 1.97 0.97
CA VAL A 39 -7.77 1.97 -0.41
C VAL A 39 -7.42 0.56 -0.85
N MET A 40 -6.70 -0.19 -0.03
CA MET A 40 -6.33 -1.57 -0.35
C MET A 40 -7.57 -2.46 -0.54
N SER A 41 -8.56 -2.32 0.35
CA SER A 41 -9.79 -3.08 0.26
C SER A 41 -10.56 -2.73 -1.00
N ARG A 42 -10.66 -1.45 -1.34
CA ARG A 42 -11.36 -0.98 -2.52
C ARG A 42 -10.69 -1.49 -3.80
N CYS A 43 -9.38 -1.43 -3.87
CA CYS A 43 -8.63 -1.91 -5.03
C CYS A 43 -8.83 -3.40 -5.25
N ARG A 44 -8.79 -4.17 -4.16
CA ARG A 44 -9.01 -5.62 -4.22
C ARG A 44 -10.40 -5.95 -4.75
N LYS A 45 -11.41 -5.21 -4.27
CA LYS A 45 -12.80 -5.44 -4.65
C LYS A 45 -13.05 -5.08 -6.12
N ASN A 46 -12.41 -4.02 -6.60
CA ASN A 46 -12.61 -3.53 -7.96
C ASN A 46 -11.64 -4.15 -8.98
N GLY A 47 -10.67 -4.91 -8.53
CA GLY A 47 -9.67 -5.52 -9.40
C GLY A 47 -8.74 -4.53 -10.09
N ARG A 48 -8.62 -3.32 -9.56
CA ARG A 48 -7.76 -2.29 -10.12
C ARG A 48 -6.37 -2.34 -9.50
N LYS A 49 -5.38 -1.78 -10.21
CA LYS A 49 -4.05 -1.60 -9.65
C LYS A 49 -4.12 -0.71 -8.42
N CYS A 50 -3.41 -1.09 -7.39
CA CYS A 50 -3.41 -0.38 -6.12
C CYS A 50 -2.05 0.24 -5.86
N ARG A 51 -2.06 1.45 -5.29
CA ARG A 51 -0.82 2.13 -4.89
C ARG A 51 -0.17 1.43 -3.69
N TYR A 52 -0.99 0.78 -2.88
CA TYR A 52 -0.52 0.06 -1.71
C TYR A 52 -0.58 -1.43 -2.01
N ILE A 53 0.55 -2.11 -1.90
CA ILE A 53 0.61 -3.54 -2.15
C ILE A 53 1.21 -4.25 -0.94
N ARG A 54 0.85 -5.52 -0.80
CA ARG A 54 1.39 -6.40 0.22
C ARG A 54 2.28 -7.42 -0.46
N VAL A 55 3.50 -7.54 0.02
CA VAL A 55 4.45 -8.52 -0.50
C VAL A 55 4.73 -9.55 0.58
N ASP A 56 4.44 -10.81 0.29
CA ASP A 56 4.72 -11.93 1.18
C ASP A 56 6.02 -12.62 0.78
N PHE A 57 6.81 -12.97 1.79
CA PHE A 57 8.09 -13.67 1.55
C PHE A 57 8.46 -14.58 2.71
#